data_48fb4b4915b3e8660defa5785456489e
#
_entry.id   48fb4b4915b3e8660defa5785456489e
#
_cell.length_a   1.000
_cell.length_b   1.000
_cell.length_c   1.000
_cell.angle_alpha   90.00
_cell.angle_beta   90.00
_cell.angle_gamma   90.00
#
_symmetry.space_group_name_H-M   'P 1'
#
loop_
_entity.id
_entity.type
_entity.pdbx_description
1 polymer ?
#
loop_
_entity_poly.entity_id
_entity_poly.type
_entity_poly.pdbx_seq_one_letter_code
_entity_poly.pdbx_strand_id
1 'polypeptide(L)'
;MTNQERTKILEMVASGKLTIEQADQLLERLGAQSLADAEKRPDQSVLPAGFTTFTGEQMAALEDYEVDAGYVRALQEAGLRDLTVKQLIALKNYEVDAAYVKALMDLGLTDLTVKQLISLKNYEVDADDIVALREAGFTNLTAEQLISLKTYEVDADDIVALREVGFTNLTVKQLISLKTYEVDADYVRALQEAGFTNLTVEQLISLKEHGE
;
A
#
# COMPACT_ATOMS: atom_id res chain seq x y z
N MET A 1 15.69 8.53 -6.30
CA MET A 1 14.34 9.13 -6.50
C MET A 1 14.08 10.15 -5.39
N THR A 2 13.59 11.34 -5.70
CA THR A 2 13.30 12.37 -4.68
C THR A 2 11.86 12.24 -4.17
N ASN A 3 11.59 12.72 -2.94
CA ASN A 3 10.23 12.78 -2.39
C ASN A 3 9.25 13.55 -3.31
N GLN A 4 9.76 14.57 -4.04
CA GLN A 4 8.94 15.34 -4.98
C GLN A 4 8.48 14.53 -6.21
N GLU A 5 9.33 13.65 -6.74
CA GLU A 5 8.97 12.78 -7.88
C GLU A 5 7.92 11.75 -7.47
N ARG A 6 8.03 11.23 -6.25
CA ARG A 6 7.08 10.30 -5.65
C ARG A 6 5.70 10.94 -5.46
N THR A 7 5.65 12.10 -4.83
CA THR A 7 4.40 12.86 -4.61
C THR A 7 3.68 13.13 -5.93
N LYS A 8 4.43 13.49 -6.99
CA LYS A 8 3.87 13.78 -8.30
C LYS A 8 3.26 12.54 -8.98
N ILE A 9 3.84 11.36 -8.80
CA ILE A 9 3.28 10.09 -9.31
C ILE A 9 2.00 9.76 -8.56
N LEU A 10 1.96 9.92 -7.24
CA LEU A 10 0.77 9.71 -6.40
C LEU A 10 -0.37 10.67 -6.80
N GLU A 11 -0.07 11.95 -7.04
CA GLU A 11 -1.04 12.92 -7.56
C GLU A 11 -1.60 12.52 -8.93
N MET A 12 -0.79 11.90 -9.79
CA MET A 12 -1.24 11.42 -11.10
C MET A 12 -2.14 10.19 -11.00
N VAL A 13 -1.95 9.33 -10.00
CA VAL A 13 -2.85 8.22 -9.71
C VAL A 13 -4.16 8.74 -9.13
N ALA A 14 -4.10 9.62 -8.13
CA ALA A 14 -5.27 10.23 -7.50
C ALA A 14 -6.13 11.04 -8.50
N SER A 15 -5.50 11.63 -9.53
CA SER A 15 -6.22 12.35 -10.60
C SER A 15 -6.66 11.47 -11.77
N GLY A 16 -6.54 10.13 -11.67
CA GLY A 16 -6.91 9.19 -12.73
C GLY A 16 -6.05 9.23 -14.00
N LYS A 17 -4.92 9.95 -13.97
CA LYS A 17 -3.99 10.06 -15.11
C LYS A 17 -3.05 8.89 -15.26
N LEU A 18 -2.92 8.07 -14.21
CA LEU A 18 -2.15 6.83 -14.19
C LEU A 18 -2.95 5.75 -13.48
N THR A 19 -2.91 4.52 -14.00
CA THR A 19 -3.36 3.34 -13.26
C THR A 19 -2.33 2.94 -12.20
N ILE A 20 -2.75 2.17 -11.21
CA ILE A 20 -1.87 1.61 -10.15
C ILE A 20 -0.69 0.86 -10.78
N GLU A 21 -0.95 0.02 -11.80
CA GLU A 21 0.08 -0.72 -12.54
C GLU A 21 1.07 0.20 -13.28
N GLN A 22 0.59 1.31 -13.84
CA GLN A 22 1.43 2.28 -14.52
C GLN A 22 2.30 3.09 -13.54
N ALA A 23 1.75 3.42 -12.37
CA ALA A 23 2.51 4.08 -11.31
C ALA A 23 3.61 3.17 -10.76
N ASP A 24 3.31 1.88 -10.51
CA ASP A 24 4.27 0.87 -10.09
C ASP A 24 5.40 0.70 -11.11
N GLN A 25 5.07 0.64 -12.42
CA GLN A 25 6.08 0.56 -13.48
C GLN A 25 6.96 1.81 -13.57
N LEU A 26 6.41 3.00 -13.33
CA LEU A 26 7.16 4.26 -13.31
C LEU A 26 8.10 4.31 -12.10
N LEU A 27 7.63 3.90 -10.94
CA LEU A 27 8.40 3.82 -9.70
C LEU A 27 9.53 2.77 -9.83
N GLU A 28 9.27 1.60 -10.44
CA GLU A 28 10.29 0.61 -10.78
C GLU A 28 11.37 1.16 -11.73
N ARG A 29 10.96 1.91 -12.76
CA ARG A 29 11.92 2.50 -13.74
C ARG A 29 12.80 3.58 -13.10
N LEU A 30 12.22 4.45 -12.28
CA LEU A 30 12.96 5.50 -11.57
C LEU A 30 13.92 4.90 -10.52
N GLY A 31 13.52 3.82 -9.84
CA GLY A 31 14.40 3.04 -8.96
C GLY A 31 15.53 2.34 -9.72
N ALA A 32 15.26 1.80 -10.92
CA ALA A 32 16.25 1.12 -11.74
C ALA A 32 17.28 2.09 -12.39
N GLN A 33 16.87 3.32 -12.76
CA GLN A 33 17.80 4.35 -13.27
C GLN A 33 18.79 4.81 -12.20
N SER A 34 18.33 4.92 -10.95
CA SER A 34 19.16 5.23 -9.78
C SER A 34 20.24 4.15 -9.52
N LEU A 35 19.95 2.88 -9.85
CA LEU A 35 20.90 1.76 -9.75
C LEU A 35 21.97 1.76 -10.84
N ALA A 36 21.62 2.18 -12.07
CA ALA A 36 22.57 2.22 -13.19
C ALA A 36 23.67 3.30 -12.98
N ASP A 37 23.39 4.34 -12.19
CA ASP A 37 24.37 5.39 -11.85
C ASP A 37 25.32 4.95 -10.71
N ALA A 38 24.93 3.98 -9.89
CA ALA A 38 25.73 3.42 -8.79
C ALA A 38 26.82 2.44 -9.28
N GLU A 39 26.67 1.85 -10.48
CA GLU A 39 27.64 0.88 -11.03
C GLU A 39 29.03 1.48 -11.40
N LYS A 40 29.27 2.77 -11.19
CA LYS A 40 30.46 3.48 -11.69
C LYS A 40 31.58 3.80 -10.70
N ARG A 41 31.53 3.37 -9.43
CA ARG A 41 32.58 3.70 -8.45
C ARG A 41 33.19 2.47 -7.73
N PRO A 42 34.51 2.30 -7.69
CA PRO A 42 35.16 1.29 -6.87
C PRO A 42 35.76 1.91 -5.58
N ASP A 43 35.56 1.36 -4.42
CA ASP A 43 36.58 1.11 -3.42
C ASP A 43 36.09 0.36 -2.16
N GLN A 44 37.07 -0.23 -1.45
CA GLN A 44 36.96 -1.27 -0.44
C GLN A 44 36.78 -0.66 0.97
N SER A 45 35.80 -1.09 1.73
CA SER A 45 35.78 -0.94 3.19
C SER A 45 35.17 -2.16 3.89
N VAL A 46 35.67 -2.39 5.11
CA VAL A 46 35.47 -3.58 5.94
C VAL A 46 34.01 -3.74 6.39
N LEU A 47 33.45 -4.93 6.15
CA LEU A 47 32.06 -5.26 6.34
C LEU A 47 31.72 -5.75 7.74
N PRO A 48 30.55 -5.37 8.30
CA PRO A 48 29.99 -6.03 9.48
C PRO A 48 29.50 -7.44 9.19
N ALA A 49 29.49 -8.32 10.19
CA ALA A 49 28.99 -9.68 10.09
C ALA A 49 27.51 -9.70 9.68
N GLY A 50 27.21 -10.30 8.52
CA GLY A 50 25.88 -10.37 7.92
C GLY A 50 25.86 -10.08 6.41
N PHE A 51 26.94 -9.50 5.87
CA PHE A 51 27.11 -9.19 4.45
C PHE A 51 28.05 -10.17 3.72
N THR A 52 28.28 -11.35 4.27
CA THR A 52 29.27 -12.32 3.75
C THR A 52 28.93 -12.89 2.38
N THR A 53 27.77 -12.59 1.83
CA THR A 53 27.32 -13.09 0.52
C THR A 53 27.34 -12.04 -0.59
N PHE A 54 27.67 -10.77 -0.29
CA PHE A 54 27.69 -9.71 -1.29
C PHE A 54 29.12 -9.46 -1.83
N THR A 55 29.22 -9.12 -3.13
CA THR A 55 30.49 -8.70 -3.77
C THR A 55 30.87 -7.28 -3.35
N GLY A 56 32.13 -6.88 -3.58
CA GLY A 56 32.58 -5.52 -3.28
C GLY A 56 31.74 -4.43 -3.99
N GLU A 57 31.36 -4.65 -5.25
CA GLU A 57 30.50 -3.73 -6.01
C GLU A 57 29.09 -3.64 -5.40
N GLN A 58 28.53 -4.78 -4.99
CA GLN A 58 27.24 -4.83 -4.31
C GLN A 58 27.25 -4.09 -2.97
N MET A 59 28.39 -4.15 -2.26
CA MET A 59 28.56 -3.45 -1.01
C MET A 59 28.65 -1.95 -1.18
N ALA A 60 29.42 -1.47 -2.18
CA ALA A 60 29.47 -0.06 -2.50
C ALA A 60 28.07 0.47 -2.87
N ALA A 61 27.29 -0.30 -3.63
CA ALA A 61 25.92 0.06 -3.96
C ALA A 61 25.01 0.14 -2.70
N LEU A 62 25.14 -0.75 -1.74
CA LEU A 62 24.39 -0.70 -0.47
C LEU A 62 24.77 0.53 0.36
N GLU A 63 26.08 0.86 0.42
CA GLU A 63 26.58 2.02 1.15
C GLU A 63 26.08 3.34 0.56
N ASP A 64 26.08 3.49 -0.76
CA ASP A 64 25.56 4.67 -1.47
C ASP A 64 24.07 4.96 -1.15
N TYR A 65 23.31 3.92 -0.82
CA TYR A 65 21.90 4.03 -0.42
C TYR A 65 21.66 3.92 1.10
N GLU A 66 22.71 4.05 1.90
CA GLU A 66 22.63 3.97 3.38
C GLU A 66 22.00 2.64 3.88
N VAL A 67 22.19 1.56 3.14
CA VAL A 67 21.76 0.22 3.55
C VAL A 67 22.87 -0.42 4.36
N ASP A 68 22.81 -0.29 5.66
CA ASP A 68 23.79 -0.86 6.59
C ASP A 68 23.43 -2.28 7.05
N ALA A 69 24.39 -2.92 7.76
CA ALA A 69 24.19 -4.27 8.30
C ALA A 69 23.08 -4.35 9.35
N GLY A 70 22.84 -3.26 10.07
CA GLY A 70 21.76 -3.16 11.06
C GLY A 70 20.40 -3.24 10.39
N TYR A 71 20.19 -2.47 9.31
CA TYR A 71 18.98 -2.49 8.53
C TYR A 71 18.70 -3.87 7.92
N VAL A 72 19.71 -4.49 7.29
CA VAL A 72 19.56 -5.85 6.71
C VAL A 72 19.20 -6.87 7.77
N ARG A 73 19.89 -6.84 8.93
CA ARG A 73 19.60 -7.77 10.03
C ARG A 73 18.19 -7.57 10.58
N ALA A 74 17.76 -6.33 10.78
CA ALA A 74 16.41 -6.02 11.26
C ALA A 74 15.33 -6.54 10.32
N LEU A 75 15.50 -6.41 9.00
CA LEU A 75 14.59 -6.98 8.01
C LEU A 75 14.56 -8.51 8.05
N GLN A 76 15.73 -9.16 8.24
CA GLN A 76 15.80 -10.62 8.37
C GLN A 76 15.10 -11.11 9.65
N GLU A 77 15.26 -10.41 10.77
CA GLU A 77 14.56 -10.68 12.03
C GLU A 77 13.05 -10.44 11.89
N ALA A 78 12.64 -9.47 11.09
CA ALA A 78 11.23 -9.25 10.74
C ALA A 78 10.66 -10.29 9.76
N GLY A 79 11.47 -11.25 9.28
CA GLY A 79 11.03 -12.37 8.44
C GLY A 79 11.40 -12.27 6.95
N LEU A 80 11.95 -11.16 6.47
CA LEU A 80 12.40 -11.00 5.10
C LEU A 80 13.80 -11.59 4.93
N ARG A 81 13.87 -12.78 4.35
CA ARG A 81 15.15 -13.49 4.10
C ARG A 81 15.49 -13.48 2.61
N ASP A 82 16.75 -13.75 2.30
CA ASP A 82 17.25 -13.92 0.94
C ASP A 82 16.99 -12.73 0.00
N LEU A 83 17.01 -11.52 0.55
CA LEU A 83 16.84 -10.29 -0.21
C LEU A 83 18.08 -10.01 -1.07
N THR A 84 17.84 -9.69 -2.33
CA THR A 84 18.89 -9.20 -3.25
C THR A 84 19.26 -7.75 -2.89
N VAL A 85 20.46 -7.31 -3.32
CA VAL A 85 20.91 -5.90 -3.18
C VAL A 85 19.86 -4.94 -3.74
N LYS A 86 19.31 -5.23 -4.92
CA LYS A 86 18.26 -4.42 -5.54
C LYS A 86 17.01 -4.30 -4.66
N GLN A 87 16.59 -5.39 -4.04
CA GLN A 87 15.44 -5.38 -3.14
C GLN A 87 15.72 -4.60 -1.85
N LEU A 88 16.91 -4.75 -1.27
CA LEU A 88 17.33 -4.00 -0.08
C LEU A 88 17.33 -2.50 -0.34
N ILE A 89 17.94 -2.07 -1.45
CA ILE A 89 17.95 -0.67 -1.86
C ILE A 89 16.52 -0.16 -2.13
N ALA A 90 15.68 -0.96 -2.79
CA ALA A 90 14.31 -0.59 -3.03
C ALA A 90 13.53 -0.40 -1.72
N LEU A 91 13.61 -1.35 -0.78
CA LEU A 91 12.96 -1.24 0.53
C LEU A 91 13.43 0.02 1.28
N LYS A 92 14.74 0.30 1.27
CA LYS A 92 15.30 1.50 1.90
C LYS A 92 14.79 2.79 1.27
N ASN A 93 14.78 2.89 -0.07
CA ASN A 93 14.31 4.05 -0.81
C ASN A 93 12.83 4.37 -0.58
N TYR A 94 12.03 3.33 -0.31
CA TYR A 94 10.61 3.48 -0.01
C TYR A 94 10.31 3.48 1.50
N GLU A 95 11.35 3.67 2.33
CA GLU A 95 11.22 3.77 3.78
C GLU A 95 10.50 2.57 4.43
N VAL A 96 10.64 1.39 3.82
CA VAL A 96 10.13 0.14 4.39
C VAL A 96 11.13 -0.37 5.40
N ASP A 97 10.88 -0.17 6.67
CA ASP A 97 11.70 -0.65 7.78
C ASP A 97 11.19 -1.97 8.38
N ALA A 98 11.99 -2.54 9.27
CA ALA A 98 11.66 -3.80 9.93
C ALA A 98 10.44 -3.70 10.86
N ALA A 99 10.20 -2.52 11.45
CA ALA A 99 9.05 -2.31 12.33
C ALA A 99 7.75 -2.35 11.52
N TYR A 100 7.72 -1.69 10.37
CA TYR A 100 6.60 -1.74 9.44
C TYR A 100 6.32 -3.18 8.95
N VAL A 101 7.37 -3.88 8.48
CA VAL A 101 7.24 -5.29 8.04
C VAL A 101 6.68 -6.16 9.16
N LYS A 102 7.25 -6.03 10.37
CA LYS A 102 6.80 -6.81 11.52
C LYS A 102 5.34 -6.53 11.87
N ALA A 103 4.92 -5.27 11.89
CA ALA A 103 3.54 -4.89 12.17
C ALA A 103 2.55 -5.53 11.20
N LEU A 104 2.85 -5.55 9.90
CA LEU A 104 2.04 -6.21 8.89
C LEU A 104 2.00 -7.74 9.09
N MET A 105 3.13 -8.36 9.39
CA MET A 105 3.21 -9.81 9.66
C MET A 105 2.45 -10.21 10.93
N ASP A 106 2.56 -9.45 12.01
CA ASP A 106 1.83 -9.66 13.26
C ASP A 106 0.30 -9.56 13.04
N LEU A 107 -0.10 -8.79 12.04
CA LEU A 107 -1.48 -8.74 11.55
C LEU A 107 -1.82 -9.83 10.51
N GLY A 108 -0.98 -10.84 10.30
CA GLY A 108 -1.24 -12.00 9.46
C GLY A 108 -1.01 -11.80 7.96
N LEU A 109 -0.40 -10.69 7.55
CA LEU A 109 0.05 -10.49 6.18
C LEU A 109 1.45 -11.10 5.99
N THR A 110 1.56 -12.43 6.05
CA THR A 110 2.84 -13.15 6.18
C THR A 110 3.57 -13.41 4.87
N ASP A 111 2.86 -13.44 3.74
CA ASP A 111 3.41 -13.84 2.44
C ASP A 111 3.57 -12.65 1.47
N LEU A 112 3.86 -11.47 2.02
CA LEU A 112 4.05 -10.25 1.22
C LEU A 112 5.36 -10.30 0.45
N THR A 113 5.28 -10.06 -0.85
CA THR A 113 6.45 -9.80 -1.69
C THR A 113 7.03 -8.41 -1.39
N VAL A 114 8.32 -8.21 -1.70
CA VAL A 114 8.96 -6.88 -1.62
C VAL A 114 8.16 -5.81 -2.37
N LYS A 115 7.61 -6.16 -3.54
CA LYS A 115 6.77 -5.26 -4.33
C LYS A 115 5.50 -4.85 -3.57
N GLN A 116 4.81 -5.80 -2.96
CA GLN A 116 3.60 -5.52 -2.17
C GLN A 116 3.90 -4.68 -0.93
N LEU A 117 5.00 -4.95 -0.21
CA LEU A 117 5.45 -4.13 0.92
C LEU A 117 5.70 -2.68 0.50
N ILE A 118 6.40 -2.47 -0.62
CA ILE A 118 6.64 -1.15 -1.18
C ILE A 118 5.33 -0.49 -1.59
N SER A 119 4.43 -1.22 -2.25
CA SER A 119 3.12 -0.67 -2.65
C SER A 119 2.28 -0.28 -1.42
N LEU A 120 2.16 -1.14 -0.42
CA LEU A 120 1.45 -0.80 0.82
C LEU A 120 2.02 0.46 1.48
N LYS A 121 3.34 0.58 1.56
CA LYS A 121 4.01 1.76 2.11
C LYS A 121 3.75 3.02 1.27
N ASN A 122 3.78 2.91 -0.07
CA ASN A 122 3.51 4.01 -0.99
C ASN A 122 2.09 4.56 -0.90
N TYR A 123 1.13 3.68 -0.66
CA TYR A 123 -0.28 4.07 -0.47
C TYR A 123 -0.60 4.36 0.99
N GLU A 124 0.43 4.49 1.84
CA GLU A 124 0.29 4.84 3.27
C GLU A 124 -0.66 3.90 4.03
N VAL A 125 -0.68 2.61 3.64
CA VAL A 125 -1.42 1.58 4.39
C VAL A 125 -0.59 1.20 5.60
N ASP A 126 -1.06 1.48 6.79
CA ASP A 126 -0.40 1.15 8.04
C ASP A 126 -1.15 0.07 8.86
N ALA A 127 -0.57 -0.27 10.00
CA ALA A 127 -1.14 -1.28 10.88
C ALA A 127 -2.48 -0.85 11.48
N ASP A 128 -2.66 0.43 11.77
CA ASP A 128 -3.88 0.98 12.38
C ASP A 128 -5.04 0.93 11.39
N ASP A 129 -4.81 1.22 10.10
CA ASP A 129 -5.81 1.05 9.04
C ASP A 129 -6.32 -0.40 9.01
N ILE A 130 -5.39 -1.37 9.07
CA ILE A 130 -5.74 -2.80 9.01
C ILE A 130 -6.53 -3.23 10.26
N VAL A 131 -6.14 -2.74 11.42
CA VAL A 131 -6.87 -3.02 12.68
C VAL A 131 -8.28 -2.46 12.61
N ALA A 132 -8.45 -1.19 12.22
CA ALA A 132 -9.75 -0.54 12.08
C ALA A 132 -10.67 -1.28 11.08
N LEU A 133 -10.14 -1.66 9.91
CA LEU A 133 -10.88 -2.44 8.92
C LEU A 133 -11.31 -3.82 9.45
N ARG A 134 -10.49 -4.47 10.28
CA ARG A 134 -10.85 -5.74 10.94
C ARG A 134 -11.96 -5.57 11.96
N GLU A 135 -11.89 -4.53 12.78
CA GLU A 135 -12.95 -4.18 13.73
C GLU A 135 -14.26 -3.86 13.00
N ALA A 136 -14.17 -3.24 11.83
CA ALA A 136 -15.28 -3.07 10.91
C ALA A 136 -15.75 -4.36 10.22
N GLY A 137 -15.08 -5.52 10.45
CA GLY A 137 -15.49 -6.86 9.99
C GLY A 137 -14.75 -7.41 8.77
N PHE A 138 -13.74 -6.71 8.25
CA PHE A 138 -12.93 -7.14 7.11
C PHE A 138 -11.63 -7.81 7.59
N THR A 139 -11.68 -9.12 7.90
CA THR A 139 -10.59 -9.83 8.59
C THR A 139 -9.50 -10.41 7.70
N ASN A 140 -9.74 -10.59 6.39
CA ASN A 140 -8.85 -11.30 5.47
C ASN A 140 -8.62 -10.51 4.18
N LEU A 141 -8.26 -9.22 4.31
CA LEU A 141 -7.96 -8.39 3.16
C LEU A 141 -6.58 -8.72 2.59
N THR A 142 -6.48 -8.81 1.26
CA THR A 142 -5.19 -8.90 0.57
C THR A 142 -4.52 -7.53 0.50
N ALA A 143 -3.20 -7.51 0.18
CA ALA A 143 -2.47 -6.26 -0.03
C ALA A 143 -3.14 -5.37 -1.10
N GLU A 144 -3.61 -5.97 -2.21
CA GLU A 144 -4.29 -5.25 -3.29
C GLU A 144 -5.63 -4.66 -2.84
N GLN A 145 -6.37 -5.37 -1.97
CA GLN A 145 -7.64 -4.87 -1.43
C GLN A 145 -7.42 -3.71 -0.46
N LEU A 146 -6.39 -3.80 0.40
CA LEU A 146 -6.00 -2.72 1.31
C LEU A 146 -5.60 -1.47 0.53
N ILE A 147 -4.73 -1.62 -0.48
CA ILE A 147 -4.32 -0.53 -1.36
C ILE A 147 -5.54 0.08 -2.08
N SER A 148 -6.45 -0.76 -2.57
CA SER A 148 -7.66 -0.28 -3.25
C SER A 148 -8.56 0.54 -2.30
N LEU A 149 -8.81 0.06 -1.09
CA LEU A 149 -9.60 0.80 -0.10
C LEU A 149 -8.96 2.16 0.20
N LYS A 150 -7.65 2.18 0.42
CA LYS A 150 -6.91 3.43 0.68
C LYS A 150 -6.93 4.38 -0.51
N THR A 151 -6.79 3.86 -1.75
CA THR A 151 -6.82 4.66 -3.00
C THR A 151 -8.16 5.36 -3.21
N TYR A 152 -9.25 4.70 -2.85
CA TYR A 152 -10.60 5.25 -2.98
C TYR A 152 -11.10 5.88 -1.67
N GLU A 153 -10.21 6.09 -0.71
CA GLU A 153 -10.52 6.75 0.59
C GLU A 153 -11.68 6.08 1.34
N VAL A 154 -11.80 4.75 1.21
CA VAL A 154 -12.78 3.96 1.99
C VAL A 154 -12.14 3.55 3.30
N ASP A 155 -12.62 4.08 4.39
CA ASP A 155 -12.13 3.80 5.73
C ASP A 155 -13.10 2.91 6.56
N ALA A 156 -12.71 2.61 7.79
CA ALA A 156 -13.50 1.80 8.68
C ALA A 156 -14.82 2.48 9.11
N ASP A 157 -14.81 3.80 9.22
CA ASP A 157 -15.99 4.58 9.63
C ASP A 157 -17.07 4.55 8.54
N ASP A 158 -16.68 4.65 7.25
CA ASP A 158 -17.60 4.46 6.11
C ASP A 158 -18.30 3.10 6.20
N ILE A 159 -17.53 2.05 6.51
CA ILE A 159 -18.04 0.67 6.59
C ILE A 159 -19.02 0.51 7.77
N VAL A 160 -18.66 1.05 8.92
CA VAL A 160 -19.51 1.02 10.12
C VAL A 160 -20.80 1.79 9.87
N ALA A 161 -20.73 2.99 9.30
CA ALA A 161 -21.89 3.82 8.99
C ALA A 161 -22.85 3.13 8.01
N LEU A 162 -22.32 2.50 6.95
CA LEU A 162 -23.12 1.72 5.99
C LEU A 162 -23.78 0.51 6.64
N ARG A 163 -23.10 -0.14 7.59
CA ARG A 163 -23.65 -1.26 8.34
C ARG A 163 -24.83 -0.83 9.22
N GLU A 164 -24.75 0.33 9.87
CA GLU A 164 -25.82 0.89 10.71
C GLU A 164 -27.10 1.14 9.92
N VAL A 165 -27.00 1.46 8.63
CA VAL A 165 -28.17 1.64 7.74
C VAL A 165 -28.58 0.35 7.00
N GLY A 166 -28.01 -0.81 7.40
CA GLY A 166 -28.46 -2.15 6.99
C GLY A 166 -27.56 -2.88 5.97
N PHE A 167 -26.44 -2.29 5.54
CA PHE A 167 -25.52 -2.93 4.59
C PHE A 167 -24.43 -3.73 5.32
N THR A 168 -24.74 -4.93 5.78
CA THR A 168 -23.86 -5.74 6.64
C THR A 168 -22.85 -6.64 5.90
N ASN A 169 -23.03 -6.91 4.62
CA ASN A 169 -22.26 -7.90 3.85
C ASN A 169 -21.70 -7.32 2.55
N LEU A 170 -21.19 -6.09 2.60
CA LEU A 170 -20.57 -5.46 1.44
C LEU A 170 -19.22 -6.08 1.12
N THR A 171 -18.95 -6.27 -0.16
CA THR A 171 -17.61 -6.62 -0.66
C THR A 171 -16.77 -5.35 -0.80
N VAL A 172 -15.43 -5.50 -0.83
CA VAL A 172 -14.50 -4.39 -1.11
C VAL A 172 -14.88 -3.65 -2.40
N LYS A 173 -15.26 -4.40 -3.45
CA LYS A 173 -15.70 -3.81 -4.72
C LYS A 173 -16.95 -2.95 -4.57
N GLN A 174 -17.93 -3.40 -3.80
CA GLN A 174 -19.16 -2.65 -3.55
C GLN A 174 -18.91 -1.39 -2.71
N LEU A 175 -18.05 -1.47 -1.69
CA LEU A 175 -17.61 -0.31 -0.91
C LEU A 175 -16.97 0.76 -1.80
N ILE A 176 -16.02 0.35 -2.65
CA ILE A 176 -15.37 1.26 -3.60
C ILE A 176 -16.41 1.86 -4.56
N SER A 177 -17.34 1.06 -5.07
CA SER A 177 -18.41 1.59 -5.96
C SER A 177 -19.27 2.61 -5.24
N LEU A 178 -19.73 2.31 -4.02
CA LEU A 178 -20.53 3.26 -3.22
C LEU A 178 -19.78 4.58 -3.01
N LYS A 179 -18.50 4.51 -2.62
CA LYS A 179 -17.65 5.69 -2.42
C LYS A 179 -17.45 6.48 -3.72
N THR A 180 -17.20 5.80 -4.85
CA THR A 180 -17.00 6.42 -6.17
C THR A 180 -18.22 7.21 -6.63
N TYR A 181 -19.41 6.73 -6.32
CA TYR A 181 -20.67 7.39 -6.67
C TYR A 181 -21.23 8.24 -5.52
N GLU A 182 -20.43 8.54 -4.52
CA GLU A 182 -20.81 9.35 -3.35
C GLU A 182 -22.09 8.87 -2.64
N VAL A 183 -22.29 7.56 -2.60
CA VAL A 183 -23.39 6.90 -1.87
C VAL A 183 -22.88 6.55 -0.47
N ASP A 184 -23.13 7.41 0.47
CA ASP A 184 -22.82 7.25 1.89
C ASP A 184 -24.02 6.80 2.74
N ALA A 185 -23.80 6.61 4.02
CA ALA A 185 -24.85 6.21 4.95
C ALA A 185 -25.94 7.28 5.10
N ASP A 186 -25.62 8.56 4.97
CA ASP A 186 -26.59 9.65 5.08
C ASP A 186 -27.53 9.68 3.88
N TYR A 187 -26.98 9.48 2.67
CA TYR A 187 -27.79 9.32 1.48
C TYR A 187 -28.74 8.13 1.57
N VAL A 188 -28.23 6.98 2.05
CA VAL A 188 -29.09 5.79 2.27
C VAL A 188 -30.19 6.07 3.28
N ARG A 189 -29.88 6.74 4.38
CA ARG A 189 -30.84 7.09 5.44
C ARG A 189 -31.94 8.02 4.90
N ALA A 190 -31.57 9.03 4.11
CA ALA A 190 -32.54 9.93 3.47
C ALA A 190 -33.50 9.19 2.53
N LEU A 191 -33.01 8.23 1.76
CA LEU A 191 -33.87 7.38 0.92
C LEU A 191 -34.81 6.51 1.75
N GLN A 192 -34.33 5.93 2.86
CA GLN A 192 -35.16 5.13 3.77
C GLN A 192 -36.28 5.97 4.41
N GLU A 193 -35.98 7.20 4.82
CA GLU A 193 -36.95 8.15 5.35
C GLU A 193 -38.00 8.57 4.31
N ALA A 194 -37.58 8.65 3.02
CA ALA A 194 -38.50 8.88 1.90
C ALA A 194 -39.33 7.65 1.51
N GLY A 195 -39.15 6.51 2.19
CA GLY A 195 -39.91 5.28 1.97
C GLY A 195 -39.26 4.27 1.01
N PHE A 196 -38.06 4.55 0.50
CA PHE A 196 -37.31 3.61 -0.33
C PHE A 196 -36.54 2.64 0.56
N THR A 197 -37.09 1.47 0.79
CA THR A 197 -36.48 0.43 1.62
C THR A 197 -36.01 -0.77 0.79
N ASN A 198 -35.04 -1.54 1.31
CA ASN A 198 -34.50 -2.75 0.67
C ASN A 198 -33.85 -2.53 -0.72
N LEU A 199 -33.25 -1.37 -0.93
CA LEU A 199 -32.49 -1.08 -2.14
C LEU A 199 -31.18 -1.88 -2.15
N THR A 200 -30.78 -2.38 -3.33
CA THR A 200 -29.45 -2.98 -3.54
C THR A 200 -28.42 -1.89 -3.78
N VAL A 201 -27.12 -2.25 -3.71
CA VAL A 201 -26.00 -1.34 -4.02
C VAL A 201 -26.15 -0.75 -5.43
N GLU A 202 -26.50 -1.59 -6.41
CA GLU A 202 -26.67 -1.17 -7.80
C GLU A 202 -27.85 -0.19 -7.96
N GLN A 203 -28.93 -0.40 -7.21
CA GLN A 203 -30.08 0.51 -7.23
C GLN A 203 -29.77 1.86 -6.58
N LEU A 204 -29.01 1.86 -5.46
CA LEU A 204 -28.55 3.10 -4.81
C LEU A 204 -27.66 3.93 -5.76
N ILE A 205 -26.69 3.28 -6.41
CA ILE A 205 -25.82 3.93 -7.39
C ILE A 205 -26.65 4.50 -8.56
N SER A 206 -27.57 3.70 -9.11
CA SER A 206 -28.43 4.16 -10.21
C SER A 206 -29.30 5.35 -9.82
N LEU A 207 -29.84 5.38 -8.60
CA LEU A 207 -30.62 6.52 -8.09
C LEU A 207 -29.75 7.77 -7.95
N LYS A 208 -28.50 7.62 -7.49
CA LYS A 208 -27.56 8.72 -7.34
C LYS A 208 -27.13 9.29 -8.70
N GLU A 209 -26.91 8.44 -9.71
CA GLU A 209 -26.52 8.86 -11.07
C GLU A 209 -27.65 9.56 -11.85
N HIS A 210 -28.92 9.19 -11.60
CA HIS A 210 -30.06 9.67 -12.39
C HIS A 210 -31.02 10.55 -11.60
N GLY A 211 -30.75 10.79 -10.33
CA GLY A 211 -31.61 11.53 -9.40
C GLY A 211 -31.26 13.01 -9.25
N GLU A 212 -30.30 13.53 -10.04
CA GLU A 212 -29.97 14.97 -10.12
C GLU A 212 -30.83 15.68 -11.15
#